data_ab163858dc80efd0ef05e5c8763cc811
#
_entry.id   ab163858dc80efd0ef05e5c8763cc811
#
_cell.length_a   1.000
_cell.length_b   1.000
_cell.length_c   1.000
_cell.angle_alpha   90.00
_cell.angle_beta   90.00
_cell.angle_gamma   90.00
#
_symmetry.space_group_name_H-M   'P 1'
#
loop_
_entity.id
_entity.type
_entity.pdbx_description
1 polymer ?
#
loop_
_entity_poly.entity_id
_entity_poly.type
_entity_poly.pdbx_seq_one_letter_code
_entity_poly.pdbx_strand_id
1 'polypeptide(L)'
;ARNKVRRMAPTYDHASSMGRELSDEKRKERLTTKDRGYAVRAFAERAKTPFRDENTTKKLTTIEALLRVLSAKPSFRSPCLQKIECLTRPVIEEVFLNVPSCCISEVAREFAIRLVQENVQRIKENV
;
A
#
# COMPACT_ATOMS: atom_id res chain seq x y z
N ALA A 1 5.58 -17.35 34.71
CA ALA A 1 4.83 -16.77 33.59
C ALA A 1 5.56 -17.07 32.30
N ARG A 2 5.00 -17.88 31.39
CA ARG A 2 5.59 -18.13 30.07
C ARG A 2 5.54 -16.84 29.26
N ASN A 3 6.70 -16.31 28.89
CA ASN A 3 6.83 -15.19 27.95
C ASN A 3 6.23 -15.64 26.59
N LYS A 4 4.97 -15.31 26.33
CA LYS A 4 4.34 -15.57 25.04
C LYS A 4 4.96 -14.60 24.01
N VAL A 5 5.92 -15.07 23.24
CA VAL A 5 6.44 -14.33 22.09
C VAL A 5 5.31 -14.17 21.09
N ARG A 6 4.82 -12.95 20.92
CA ARG A 6 3.84 -12.62 19.88
C ARG A 6 4.57 -12.53 18.55
N ARG A 7 4.13 -13.30 17.57
CA ARG A 7 4.63 -13.22 16.20
C ARG A 7 3.52 -12.69 15.31
N MET A 8 3.90 -11.91 14.30
CA MET A 8 2.95 -11.51 13.27
C MET A 8 2.54 -12.74 12.47
N ALA A 9 1.25 -12.92 12.23
CA ALA A 9 0.77 -13.97 11.34
C ALA A 9 1.31 -13.74 9.92
N PRO A 10 1.56 -14.80 9.15
CA PRO A 10 1.88 -14.65 7.73
C PRO A 10 0.80 -13.83 7.02
N THR A 11 1.21 -12.93 6.16
CA THR A 11 0.29 -12.19 5.32
C THR A 11 -0.24 -13.11 4.20
N TYR A 12 -1.47 -12.91 3.77
CA TYR A 12 -2.14 -13.73 2.75
C TYR A 12 -3.09 -12.86 1.90
N ASP A 13 -3.58 -13.46 0.80
CA ASP A 13 -4.55 -12.83 -0.11
C ASP A 13 -4.07 -11.49 -0.71
N HIS A 14 -2.82 -11.46 -1.17
CA HIS A 14 -2.28 -10.29 -1.86
C HIS A 14 -2.75 -10.13 -3.31
N ALA A 15 -3.49 -11.12 -3.84
CA ALA A 15 -3.92 -11.15 -5.23
C ALA A 15 -4.79 -9.96 -5.63
N SER A 16 -5.56 -9.38 -4.71
CA SER A 16 -6.40 -8.21 -4.95
C SER A 16 -5.68 -6.87 -4.74
N SER A 17 -4.39 -6.89 -4.38
CA SER A 17 -3.58 -5.69 -4.23
C SER A 17 -3.03 -5.21 -5.58
N MET A 18 -2.36 -4.07 -5.58
CA MET A 18 -1.65 -3.51 -6.74
C MET A 18 -2.50 -3.21 -7.98
N GLY A 19 -3.82 -3.02 -7.80
CA GLY A 19 -4.71 -2.64 -8.90
C GLY A 19 -5.00 -3.78 -9.89
N ARG A 20 -5.00 -5.02 -9.42
CA ARG A 20 -5.32 -6.21 -10.24
C ARG A 20 -6.60 -6.05 -11.06
N GLU A 21 -7.63 -5.46 -10.48
CA GLU A 21 -8.95 -5.28 -11.12
C GLU A 21 -8.95 -4.22 -12.25
N LEU A 22 -7.86 -3.50 -12.47
CA LEU A 22 -7.75 -2.52 -13.53
C LEU A 22 -7.23 -3.17 -14.82
N SER A 23 -7.83 -2.77 -15.96
CA SER A 23 -7.22 -3.06 -17.26
C SER A 23 -5.97 -2.21 -17.49
N ASP A 24 -5.13 -2.58 -18.45
CA ASP A 24 -3.91 -1.83 -18.77
C ASP A 24 -4.20 -0.43 -19.31
N GLU A 25 -5.31 -0.24 -20.03
CA GLU A 25 -5.78 1.07 -20.48
C GLU A 25 -6.04 1.99 -19.27
N LYS A 26 -6.78 1.49 -18.28
CA LYS A 26 -7.09 2.24 -17.05
C LYS A 26 -5.85 2.52 -16.20
N ARG A 27 -4.90 1.59 -16.15
CA ARG A 27 -3.61 1.80 -15.48
C ARG A 27 -2.82 2.91 -16.17
N LYS A 28 -2.74 2.85 -17.53
CA LYS A 28 -2.05 3.85 -18.35
C LYS A 28 -2.68 5.24 -18.19
N GLU A 29 -3.99 5.34 -18.23
CA GLU A 29 -4.72 6.59 -17.98
C GLU A 29 -4.33 7.19 -16.62
N ARG A 30 -4.33 6.40 -15.55
CA ARG A 30 -3.96 6.85 -14.20
C ARG A 30 -2.49 7.25 -14.06
N LEU A 31 -1.60 6.62 -14.81
CA LEU A 31 -0.18 6.95 -14.84
C LEU A 31 0.11 8.27 -15.57
N THR A 32 -0.67 8.59 -16.60
CA THR A 32 -0.39 9.72 -17.51
C THR A 32 -1.30 10.94 -17.29
N THR A 33 -2.39 10.79 -16.55
CA THR A 33 -3.37 11.87 -16.34
C THR A 33 -2.78 13.06 -15.58
N LYS A 34 -3.21 14.26 -15.96
CA LYS A 34 -2.98 15.50 -15.20
C LYS A 34 -4.05 15.74 -14.14
N ASP A 35 -5.15 15.01 -14.20
CA ASP A 35 -6.22 15.08 -13.18
C ASP A 35 -5.76 14.37 -11.91
N ARG A 36 -5.50 15.17 -10.87
CA ARG A 36 -5.11 14.68 -9.54
C ARG A 36 -6.17 13.79 -8.90
N GLY A 37 -7.45 14.00 -9.21
CA GLY A 37 -8.57 13.19 -8.70
C GLY A 37 -8.67 11.81 -9.35
N TYR A 38 -7.93 11.57 -10.43
CA TYR A 38 -7.91 10.30 -11.15
C TYR A 38 -6.56 9.60 -11.15
N ALA A 39 -5.48 10.29 -10.82
CA ALA A 39 -4.12 9.76 -10.79
C ALA A 39 -3.95 8.54 -9.85
N VAL A 40 -2.77 7.91 -9.90
CA VAL A 40 -2.43 6.73 -9.05
C VAL A 40 -2.61 7.05 -7.57
N ARG A 41 -2.25 8.26 -7.13
CA ARG A 41 -2.46 8.70 -5.74
C ARG A 41 -3.93 8.64 -5.32
N ALA A 42 -4.84 9.16 -6.14
CA ALA A 42 -6.27 9.12 -5.86
C ALA A 42 -6.82 7.68 -5.80
N PHE A 43 -6.26 6.77 -6.60
CA PHE A 43 -6.57 5.34 -6.49
C PHE A 43 -6.11 4.77 -5.14
N ALA A 44 -4.89 5.08 -4.70
CA ALA A 44 -4.37 4.66 -3.40
C ALA A 44 -5.21 5.20 -2.22
N GLU A 45 -5.66 6.45 -2.29
CA GLU A 45 -6.47 7.10 -1.26
C GLU A 45 -7.86 6.49 -1.09
N ARG A 46 -8.42 5.92 -2.15
CA ARG A 46 -9.73 5.26 -2.13
C ARG A 46 -9.69 3.84 -1.57
N ALA A 47 -8.50 3.25 -1.38
CA ALA A 47 -8.35 1.91 -0.85
C ALA A 47 -8.94 1.80 0.57
N LYS A 48 -9.83 0.83 0.77
CA LYS A 48 -10.49 0.57 2.04
C LYS A 48 -10.04 -0.77 2.61
N THR A 49 -9.96 -0.83 3.94
CA THR A 49 -9.73 -2.07 4.68
C THR A 49 -11.07 -2.75 5.02
N PRO A 50 -11.06 -4.02 5.43
CA PRO A 50 -12.24 -4.66 6.01
C PRO A 50 -12.61 -4.07 7.39
N PHE A 51 -11.70 -3.38 8.07
CA PHE A 51 -11.93 -2.79 9.38
C PHE A 51 -12.90 -1.61 9.28
N ARG A 52 -13.75 -1.49 10.29
CA ARG A 52 -14.76 -0.44 10.38
C ARG A 52 -14.46 0.47 11.58
N ASP A 53 -14.89 1.70 11.45
CA ASP A 53 -14.96 2.62 12.58
C ASP A 53 -16.06 2.17 13.53
N GLU A 54 -15.78 2.10 14.83
CA GLU A 54 -16.74 1.63 15.85
C GLU A 54 -17.95 2.55 15.98
N ASN A 55 -17.74 3.86 15.77
CA ASN A 55 -18.78 4.87 15.97
C ASN A 55 -19.64 5.09 14.72
N THR A 56 -19.05 4.93 13.52
CA THR A 56 -19.72 5.27 12.26
C THR A 56 -20.01 4.07 11.37
N THR A 57 -19.54 2.88 11.73
CA THR A 57 -19.58 1.66 10.90
C THR A 57 -18.92 1.78 9.53
N LYS A 58 -18.33 2.95 9.22
CA LYS A 58 -17.66 3.23 7.95
C LYS A 58 -16.35 2.44 7.84
N LYS A 59 -16.07 1.88 6.67
CA LYS A 59 -14.79 1.22 6.40
C LYS A 59 -13.65 2.23 6.46
N LEU A 60 -12.62 1.87 7.22
CA LEU A 60 -11.39 2.66 7.30
C LEU A 60 -10.58 2.59 6.00
N THR A 61 -9.93 3.67 5.62
CA THR A 61 -8.86 3.65 4.62
C THR A 61 -7.64 2.90 5.17
N THR A 62 -6.73 2.52 4.30
CA THR A 62 -5.46 1.87 4.70
C THR A 62 -4.65 2.73 5.66
N ILE A 63 -4.60 4.05 5.43
CA ILE A 63 -3.87 4.99 6.31
C ILE A 63 -4.60 5.16 7.66
N GLU A 64 -5.91 5.34 7.67
CA GLU A 64 -6.68 5.43 8.92
C GLU A 64 -6.49 4.19 9.80
N ALA A 65 -6.50 3.00 9.20
CA ALA A 65 -6.26 1.76 9.92
C ALA A 65 -4.83 1.70 10.51
N LEU A 66 -3.81 2.09 9.72
CA LEU A 66 -2.43 2.16 10.20
C LEU A 66 -2.29 3.13 11.38
N LEU A 67 -2.84 4.34 11.26
CA LEU A 67 -2.77 5.35 12.31
C LEU A 67 -3.42 4.89 13.62
N ARG A 68 -4.54 4.14 13.55
CA ARG A 68 -5.15 3.54 14.74
C ARG A 68 -4.25 2.51 15.41
N VAL A 69 -3.57 1.67 14.62
CA VAL A 69 -2.59 0.71 15.16
C VAL A 69 -1.44 1.44 15.84
N LEU A 70 -0.89 2.47 15.21
CA LEU A 70 0.23 3.25 15.75
C LEU A 70 -0.19 4.07 16.99
N SER A 71 -1.43 4.55 17.07
CA SER A 71 -1.96 5.20 18.27
C SER A 71 -2.13 4.23 19.42
N ALA A 72 -2.60 3.01 19.15
CA ALA A 72 -2.75 1.96 20.15
C ALA A 72 -1.40 1.36 20.60
N LYS A 73 -0.37 1.43 19.76
CA LYS A 73 0.97 0.90 19.99
C LYS A 73 2.05 1.87 19.49
N PRO A 74 2.29 2.99 20.21
CA PRO A 74 3.24 4.04 19.78
C PRO A 74 4.67 3.52 19.56
N SER A 75 5.08 2.46 20.29
CA SER A 75 6.39 1.83 20.14
C SER A 75 6.65 1.25 18.73
N PHE A 76 5.60 1.03 17.92
CA PHE A 76 5.76 0.55 16.55
C PHE A 76 6.03 1.66 15.54
N ARG A 77 5.86 2.94 15.91
CA ARG A 77 6.00 4.08 15.00
C ARG A 77 7.40 4.17 14.40
N SER A 78 8.43 4.21 15.24
CA SER A 78 9.82 4.30 14.77
C SER A 78 10.26 3.08 13.92
N PRO A 79 10.05 1.83 14.35
CA PRO A 79 10.35 0.67 13.50
C PRO A 79 9.56 0.66 12.19
N CYS A 80 8.31 1.12 12.18
CA CYS A 80 7.51 1.23 10.96
C CYS A 80 8.14 2.23 9.98
N LEU A 81 8.46 3.43 10.43
CA LEU A 81 9.10 4.46 9.59
C LEU A 81 10.44 3.99 9.04
N GLN A 82 11.30 3.40 9.87
CA GLN A 82 12.58 2.84 9.40
C GLN A 82 12.41 1.82 8.28
N LYS A 83 11.42 0.94 8.37
CA LYS A 83 11.11 -0.02 7.30
C LYS A 83 10.60 0.66 6.03
N ILE A 84 9.76 1.68 6.17
CA ILE A 84 9.22 2.44 5.05
C ILE A 84 10.32 3.26 4.35
N GLU A 85 11.27 3.81 5.09
CA GLU A 85 12.41 4.55 4.52
C GLU A 85 13.31 3.68 3.64
N CYS A 86 13.42 2.39 3.92
CA CYS A 86 14.15 1.44 3.07
C CYS A 86 13.46 1.17 1.72
N LEU A 87 12.17 1.47 1.57
CA LEU A 87 11.43 1.26 0.33
C LEU A 87 11.68 2.42 -0.66
N THR A 88 12.91 2.52 -1.13
CA THR A 88 13.29 3.46 -2.20
C THR A 88 12.79 2.95 -3.55
N ARG A 89 12.71 3.85 -4.56
CA ARG A 89 12.28 3.46 -5.91
C ARG A 89 13.12 2.31 -6.47
N PRO A 90 14.46 2.30 -6.42
CA PRO A 90 15.27 1.18 -6.92
C PRO A 90 14.94 -0.15 -6.24
N VAL A 91 14.73 -0.16 -4.92
CA VAL A 91 14.35 -1.37 -4.18
C VAL A 91 12.98 -1.90 -4.63
N ILE A 92 12.02 -1.00 -4.82
CA ILE A 92 10.70 -1.38 -5.32
C ILE A 92 10.79 -1.95 -6.74
N GLU A 93 11.54 -1.29 -7.63
CA GLU A 93 11.75 -1.73 -9.01
C GLU A 93 12.41 -3.12 -9.05
N GLU A 94 13.43 -3.36 -8.24
CA GLU A 94 14.11 -4.66 -8.17
C GLU A 94 13.14 -5.79 -7.82
N VAL A 95 12.23 -5.57 -6.85
CA VAL A 95 11.21 -6.56 -6.50
C VAL A 95 10.32 -6.90 -7.70
N PHE A 96 9.86 -5.89 -8.44
CA PHE A 96 8.98 -6.11 -9.60
C PHE A 96 9.72 -6.65 -10.84
N LEU A 97 11.03 -6.40 -10.98
CA LEU A 97 11.84 -6.99 -12.04
C LEU A 97 11.96 -8.51 -11.90
N ASN A 98 11.88 -9.04 -10.68
CA ASN A 98 11.89 -10.48 -10.42
C ASN A 98 10.56 -11.17 -10.80
N VAL A 99 9.49 -10.43 -11.12
CA VAL A 99 8.24 -11.01 -11.62
C VAL A 99 8.40 -11.30 -13.12
N PRO A 100 8.21 -12.57 -13.56
CA PRO A 100 8.34 -12.92 -14.98
C PRO A 100 7.43 -12.08 -15.88
N SER A 101 7.93 -11.67 -17.05
CA SER A 101 7.19 -10.83 -18.00
C SER A 101 5.91 -11.49 -18.54
N CYS A 102 5.83 -12.82 -18.52
CA CYS A 102 4.59 -13.54 -18.85
C CYS A 102 3.48 -13.40 -17.78
N CYS A 103 3.83 -12.96 -16.56
CA CYS A 103 2.90 -12.83 -15.44
C CYS A 103 2.42 -11.40 -15.20
N ILE A 104 3.10 -10.40 -15.75
CA ILE A 104 2.79 -8.98 -15.55
C ILE A 104 3.14 -8.17 -16.81
N SER A 105 2.22 -7.31 -17.28
CA SER A 105 2.52 -6.37 -18.36
C SER A 105 3.43 -5.24 -17.85
N GLU A 106 4.12 -4.55 -18.77
CA GLU A 106 4.95 -3.38 -18.42
C GLU A 106 4.12 -2.27 -17.78
N VAL A 107 2.91 -2.03 -18.29
CA VAL A 107 1.99 -1.03 -17.73
C VAL A 107 1.54 -1.41 -16.32
N ALA A 108 1.23 -2.68 -16.09
CA ALA A 108 0.85 -3.16 -14.76
C ALA A 108 2.01 -3.08 -13.77
N ARG A 109 3.24 -3.36 -14.23
CA ARG A 109 4.47 -3.23 -13.45
C ARG A 109 4.72 -1.78 -13.03
N GLU A 110 4.71 -0.85 -13.96
CA GLU A 110 4.92 0.58 -13.67
C GLU A 110 3.80 1.12 -12.75
N PHE A 111 2.56 0.71 -12.98
CA PHE A 111 1.44 1.08 -12.11
C PHE A 111 1.64 0.57 -10.68
N ALA A 112 2.08 -0.67 -10.50
CA ALA A 112 2.33 -1.25 -9.19
C ALA A 112 3.49 -0.56 -8.47
N ILE A 113 4.60 -0.28 -9.17
CA ILE A 113 5.73 0.49 -8.64
C ILE A 113 5.25 1.86 -8.17
N ARG A 114 4.53 2.59 -9.01
CA ARG A 114 4.01 3.91 -8.68
C ARG A 114 3.04 3.86 -7.50
N LEU A 115 2.18 2.86 -7.44
CA LEU A 115 1.22 2.69 -6.34
C LEU A 115 1.93 2.46 -4.99
N VAL A 116 3.00 1.65 -4.97
CA VAL A 116 3.80 1.46 -3.76
C VAL A 116 4.47 2.77 -3.35
N GLN A 117 5.05 3.52 -4.30
CA GLN A 117 5.66 4.83 -4.03
C GLN A 117 4.66 5.83 -3.43
N GLU A 118 3.46 5.93 -4.00
CA GLU A 118 2.41 6.80 -3.46
C GLU A 118 2.01 6.39 -2.04
N ASN A 119 1.91 5.09 -1.75
CA ASN A 119 1.61 4.62 -0.41
C ASN A 119 2.75 4.90 0.59
N VAL A 120 4.02 4.71 0.19
CA VAL A 120 5.19 5.09 0.99
C VAL A 120 5.15 6.57 1.33
N GLN A 121 4.90 7.43 0.33
CA GLN A 121 4.82 8.87 0.53
C GLN A 121 3.66 9.26 1.47
N ARG A 122 2.49 8.67 1.28
CA ARG A 122 1.31 8.90 2.15
C ARG A 122 1.56 8.48 3.59
N ILE A 123 2.27 7.39 3.83
CA ILE A 123 2.64 6.97 5.18
C ILE A 123 3.57 8.01 5.80
N LYS A 124 4.60 8.46 5.09
CA LYS A 124 5.54 9.49 5.57
C LYS A 124 4.85 10.84 5.89
N GLU A 125 3.83 11.20 5.12
CA GLU A 125 3.05 12.43 5.33
C GLU A 125 2.13 12.37 6.56
N ASN A 126 1.74 11.18 7.01
CA ASN A 126 0.73 10.99 8.05
C ASN A 126 1.27 10.38 9.36
N VAL A 127 2.45 9.82 9.35
CA VAL A 127 3.09 9.15 10.49
C VAL A 127 4.31 9.93 10.96
#